data_892999bd552970fc42a234ce511fc48b
#
_entry.id   892999bd552970fc42a234ce511fc48b
#
_cell.length_a   1.000
_cell.length_b   1.000
_cell.length_c   1.000
_cell.angle_alpha   90.00
_cell.angle_beta   90.00
_cell.angle_gamma   90.00
#
_symmetry.space_group_name_H-M   'P 1'
#
loop_
_entity.id
_entity.type
_entity.pdbx_description
1 polymer ?
#
loop_
_entity_poly.entity_id
_entity_poly.type
_entity_poly.pdbx_seq_one_letter_code
_entity_poly.pdbx_strand_id
1 'polypeptide(L)'
;MDIRNRRNKTSTYTKEQIKRVLTGSGITIESEVDSDYIIFCPFHSNSRTPAGEVDKNNGTFFCFSCQHVCDLNELIMHTSGRSYFEAVRFIKGKETETDLEKDINQKLVKKPDFVEYDILTLKRLHNNLLSSDRAKNYFQYRKINQSSWSKFSLGYSDKQDMVTVPVHSPEGMPIGFVGRSIEGKEFKNTPGLPKAKTLFNLNRIKAADRVYVVESSFDAIRLDQVGFPAVATLGANVSNAQIELLQKYFNNIIIIADNDEAGGNMKKKIIEKLGSRVSVIQLNKEYKDIGDMDDKSIQELEYQFDKSILSMLN
;
A
#
# COMPACT_ATOMS: atom_id res chain seq x y z
N MET A 1 15.27 -5.77 8.88
CA MET A 1 14.39 -6.69 8.14
C MET A 1 15.28 -7.60 7.31
N ASP A 2 15.28 -8.88 7.59
CA ASP A 2 16.25 -9.83 6.99
C ASP A 2 15.93 -10.04 5.52
N ILE A 3 16.88 -9.70 4.64
CA ILE A 3 16.80 -9.81 3.17
C ILE A 3 16.52 -11.27 2.74
N ARG A 4 16.83 -12.26 3.59
CA ARG A 4 16.66 -13.70 3.32
C ARG A 4 15.20 -14.17 3.28
N ASN A 5 14.27 -13.45 3.90
CA ASN A 5 12.84 -13.83 3.92
C ASN A 5 12.07 -13.47 2.66
N ARG A 6 12.69 -12.79 1.68
CA ARG A 6 12.07 -12.40 0.41
C ARG A 6 12.10 -13.49 -0.66
N ARG A 7 12.94 -14.52 -0.51
CA ARG A 7 13.15 -15.59 -1.50
C ARG A 7 12.09 -16.70 -1.51
N ASN A 8 11.13 -16.70 -0.58
CA ASN A 8 10.12 -17.76 -0.44
C ASN A 8 8.77 -17.48 -1.13
N LYS A 9 8.67 -16.52 -2.05
CA LYS A 9 7.48 -16.44 -2.92
C LYS A 9 7.60 -17.51 -4.01
N THR A 10 6.57 -18.34 -4.14
CA THR A 10 6.41 -19.30 -5.25
C THR A 10 6.67 -18.59 -6.58
N SER A 11 7.58 -19.18 -7.38
CA SER A 11 7.96 -18.66 -8.69
C SER A 11 6.72 -18.52 -9.59
N THR A 12 6.42 -17.30 -9.99
CA THR A 12 5.35 -17.00 -10.94
C THR A 12 5.89 -16.95 -12.39
N TYR A 13 7.22 -16.88 -12.56
CA TYR A 13 7.90 -16.69 -13.84
C TYR A 13 9.11 -17.63 -13.96
N THR A 14 9.50 -17.99 -15.19
CA THR A 14 10.79 -18.67 -15.43
C THR A 14 11.93 -17.66 -15.53
N LYS A 15 13.18 -18.12 -15.32
CA LYS A 15 14.39 -17.28 -15.45
C LYS A 15 14.47 -16.66 -16.83
N GLU A 16 14.21 -17.43 -17.87
CA GLU A 16 14.22 -17.02 -19.28
C GLU A 16 13.13 -15.96 -19.53
N GLN A 17 11.97 -16.12 -18.92
CA GLN A 17 10.88 -15.17 -19.03
C GLN A 17 11.26 -13.84 -18.38
N ILE A 18 11.85 -13.83 -17.19
CA ILE A 18 12.33 -12.63 -16.51
C ILE A 18 13.41 -11.94 -17.36
N LYS A 19 14.40 -12.70 -17.85
CA LYS A 19 15.49 -12.16 -18.71
C LYS A 19 14.93 -11.49 -19.96
N ARG A 20 14.04 -12.18 -20.69
CA ARG A 20 13.39 -11.64 -21.90
C ARG A 20 12.64 -10.35 -21.60
N VAL A 21 11.92 -10.30 -20.49
CA VAL A 21 11.11 -9.14 -20.09
C VAL A 21 12.01 -7.95 -19.75
N LEU A 22 13.08 -8.14 -19.02
CA LEU A 22 14.03 -7.09 -18.68
C LEU A 22 14.63 -6.48 -19.98
N THR A 23 15.20 -7.32 -20.85
CA THR A 23 15.82 -6.84 -22.09
C THR A 23 14.81 -6.20 -23.04
N GLY A 24 13.60 -6.78 -23.17
CA GLY A 24 12.53 -6.24 -24.01
C GLY A 24 11.90 -4.95 -23.49
N SER A 25 12.12 -4.59 -22.24
CA SER A 25 11.71 -3.29 -21.67
C SER A 25 12.82 -2.23 -21.69
N GLY A 26 13.94 -2.52 -22.35
CA GLY A 26 15.07 -1.59 -22.45
C GLY A 26 16.03 -1.62 -21.27
N ILE A 27 15.90 -2.59 -20.37
CA ILE A 27 16.82 -2.76 -19.23
C ILE A 27 18.02 -3.59 -19.70
N THR A 28 19.23 -3.02 -19.56
CA THR A 28 20.48 -3.75 -19.80
C THR A 28 20.84 -4.58 -18.57
N ILE A 29 21.11 -5.87 -18.78
CA ILE A 29 21.65 -6.74 -17.74
C ILE A 29 23.17 -6.61 -17.79
N GLU A 30 23.77 -5.99 -16.78
CA GLU A 30 25.22 -5.72 -16.71
C GLU A 30 26.01 -6.99 -16.36
N SER A 31 25.46 -7.81 -15.46
CA SER A 31 26.02 -9.11 -15.10
C SER A 31 24.96 -10.02 -14.50
N GLU A 32 25.32 -11.31 -14.36
CA GLU A 32 24.48 -12.31 -13.74
C GLU A 32 25.23 -13.00 -12.59
N VAL A 33 24.55 -13.13 -11.46
CA VAL A 33 24.97 -14.01 -10.35
C VAL A 33 24.00 -15.18 -10.24
N ASP A 34 24.26 -16.16 -9.38
CA ASP A 34 23.47 -17.38 -9.32
C ASP A 34 21.97 -17.13 -9.14
N SER A 35 21.61 -16.19 -8.27
CA SER A 35 20.23 -15.90 -7.90
C SER A 35 19.62 -14.69 -8.60
N ASP A 36 20.44 -13.78 -9.16
CA ASP A 36 19.98 -12.44 -9.56
C ASP A 36 20.56 -11.97 -10.89
N TYR A 37 19.82 -11.10 -11.59
CA TYR A 37 20.30 -10.26 -12.66
C TYR A 37 20.72 -8.91 -12.10
N ILE A 38 21.93 -8.43 -12.41
CA ILE A 38 22.45 -7.16 -11.95
C ILE A 38 22.19 -6.10 -13.02
N ILE A 39 21.55 -5.01 -12.62
CA ILE A 39 21.15 -3.92 -13.52
C ILE A 39 21.45 -2.55 -12.91
N PHE A 40 21.50 -1.51 -13.73
CA PHE A 40 21.41 -0.14 -13.23
C PHE A 40 19.99 0.12 -12.70
N CYS A 41 19.89 0.76 -11.53
CA CYS A 41 18.59 1.06 -10.95
C CYS A 41 17.86 2.14 -11.77
N PRO A 42 16.64 1.90 -12.26
CA PRO A 42 15.90 2.89 -13.02
C PRO A 42 15.20 3.95 -12.14
N PHE A 43 15.18 3.78 -10.83
CA PHE A 43 14.45 4.66 -9.88
C PHE A 43 15.33 5.79 -9.33
N HIS A 44 16.64 5.79 -9.57
CA HIS A 44 17.53 6.90 -9.24
C HIS A 44 18.66 7.04 -10.27
N SER A 45 19.19 8.23 -10.39
CA SER A 45 20.30 8.50 -11.33
C SER A 45 21.58 7.84 -10.83
N ASN A 46 22.04 6.78 -11.52
CA ASN A 46 23.32 6.11 -11.28
C ASN A 46 23.86 5.56 -12.60
N SER A 47 25.07 5.95 -12.97
CA SER A 47 25.74 5.50 -14.20
C SER A 47 27.12 4.89 -13.95
N ARG A 48 27.57 4.76 -12.69
CA ARG A 48 28.94 4.29 -12.38
C ARG A 48 28.99 2.84 -11.95
N THR A 49 28.06 2.42 -11.10
CA THR A 49 28.06 1.06 -10.53
C THR A 49 26.64 0.53 -10.50
N PRO A 50 26.33 -0.61 -11.14
CA PRO A 50 25.03 -1.21 -11.08
C PRO A 50 24.75 -1.67 -9.63
N ALA A 51 23.67 -1.20 -9.07
CA ALA A 51 23.28 -1.47 -7.67
C ALA A 51 21.88 -2.08 -7.55
N GLY A 52 21.24 -2.40 -8.67
CA GLY A 52 19.95 -3.05 -8.73
C GLY A 52 20.10 -4.56 -8.96
N GLU A 53 19.35 -5.35 -8.20
CA GLU A 53 19.24 -6.80 -8.34
C GLU A 53 17.82 -7.20 -8.68
N VAL A 54 17.64 -8.12 -9.62
CA VAL A 54 16.35 -8.74 -9.96
C VAL A 54 16.45 -10.23 -9.72
N ASP A 55 15.70 -10.74 -8.75
CA ASP A 55 15.67 -12.16 -8.40
C ASP A 55 15.18 -13.01 -9.58
N LYS A 56 15.99 -13.99 -9.99
CA LYS A 56 15.73 -14.88 -11.14
C LYS A 56 14.55 -15.83 -10.93
N ASN A 57 14.08 -16.03 -9.69
CA ASN A 57 13.02 -16.96 -9.38
C ASN A 57 11.64 -16.29 -9.30
N ASN A 58 11.59 -15.02 -8.88
CA ASN A 58 10.30 -14.34 -8.66
C ASN A 58 10.20 -12.95 -9.29
N GLY A 59 11.28 -12.41 -9.88
CA GLY A 59 11.31 -11.10 -10.53
C GLY A 59 11.29 -9.92 -9.57
N THR A 60 11.49 -10.11 -8.27
CA THR A 60 11.56 -9.00 -7.32
C THR A 60 12.81 -8.18 -7.56
N PHE A 61 12.65 -6.88 -7.73
CA PHE A 61 13.73 -5.92 -7.84
C PHE A 61 14.08 -5.33 -6.47
N PHE A 62 15.39 -5.16 -6.22
CA PHE A 62 15.92 -4.42 -5.08
C PHE A 62 17.12 -3.57 -5.50
N CYS A 63 17.24 -2.36 -4.98
CA CYS A 63 18.39 -1.50 -5.18
C CYS A 63 19.15 -1.25 -3.87
N PHE A 64 20.43 -1.59 -3.82
CA PHE A 64 21.28 -1.36 -2.64
C PHE A 64 21.57 0.12 -2.37
N SER A 65 21.55 0.98 -3.40
CA SER A 65 21.83 2.41 -3.23
C SER A 65 20.65 3.20 -2.70
N CYS A 66 19.46 3.07 -3.32
CA CYS A 66 18.27 3.83 -2.93
C CYS A 66 17.27 3.00 -2.11
N GLN A 67 17.55 1.73 -1.87
CA GLN A 67 16.72 0.77 -1.14
C GLN A 67 15.29 0.59 -1.71
N HIS A 68 15.10 0.96 -2.97
CA HIS A 68 13.82 0.75 -3.66
C HIS A 68 13.57 -0.73 -3.87
N VAL A 69 12.33 -1.17 -3.60
CA VAL A 69 11.87 -2.55 -3.78
C VAL A 69 10.58 -2.54 -4.55
N CYS A 70 10.50 -3.34 -5.61
CA CYS A 70 9.26 -3.50 -6.36
C CYS A 70 9.16 -4.89 -6.99
N ASP A 71 7.98 -5.26 -7.48
CA ASP A 71 7.80 -6.47 -8.27
C ASP A 71 8.14 -6.23 -9.75
N LEU A 72 8.15 -7.32 -10.55
CA LEU A 72 8.49 -7.25 -11.97
C LEU A 72 7.52 -6.35 -12.75
N ASN A 73 6.23 -6.32 -12.39
CA ASN A 73 5.26 -5.47 -13.09
C ASN A 73 5.57 -3.99 -12.88
N GLU A 74 5.81 -3.58 -11.64
CA GLU A 74 6.15 -2.20 -11.29
C GLU A 74 7.47 -1.76 -11.95
N LEU A 75 8.48 -2.64 -11.97
CA LEU A 75 9.75 -2.38 -12.65
C LEU A 75 9.53 -2.11 -14.15
N ILE A 76 8.75 -2.96 -14.83
CA ILE A 76 8.46 -2.83 -16.26
C ILE A 76 7.60 -1.60 -16.57
N MET A 77 6.59 -1.33 -15.76
CA MET A 77 5.79 -0.11 -15.88
C MET A 77 6.66 1.15 -15.82
N HIS A 78 7.56 1.20 -14.85
CA HIS A 78 8.44 2.35 -14.65
C HIS A 78 9.40 2.56 -15.81
N THR A 79 10.02 1.47 -16.33
CA THR A 79 11.05 1.56 -17.35
C THR A 79 10.51 1.75 -18.77
N SER A 80 9.34 1.17 -19.06
CA SER A 80 8.77 1.17 -20.42
C SER A 80 7.58 2.10 -20.61
N GLY A 81 7.08 2.74 -19.53
CA GLY A 81 5.88 3.59 -19.58
C GLY A 81 4.59 2.84 -19.83
N ARG A 82 4.61 1.50 -19.80
CA ARG A 82 3.41 0.68 -19.97
C ARG A 82 2.46 0.82 -18.79
N SER A 83 1.17 0.76 -19.07
CA SER A 83 0.15 0.57 -18.03
C SER A 83 0.31 -0.81 -17.36
N TYR A 84 -0.29 -1.01 -16.20
CA TYR A 84 -0.24 -2.30 -15.50
C TYR A 84 -0.67 -3.48 -16.38
N PHE A 85 -1.76 -3.35 -17.11
CA PHE A 85 -2.27 -4.42 -17.99
C PHE A 85 -1.34 -4.70 -19.17
N GLU A 86 -0.74 -3.68 -19.74
CA GLU A 86 0.26 -3.83 -20.81
C GLU A 86 1.52 -4.51 -20.29
N ALA A 87 1.98 -4.15 -19.08
CA ALA A 87 3.11 -4.79 -18.44
C ALA A 87 2.83 -6.29 -18.16
N VAL A 88 1.66 -6.63 -17.62
CA VAL A 88 1.24 -8.01 -17.38
C VAL A 88 1.20 -8.81 -18.69
N ARG A 89 0.64 -8.26 -19.78
CA ARG A 89 0.60 -8.91 -21.09
C ARG A 89 2.00 -9.13 -21.66
N PHE A 90 2.84 -8.11 -21.60
CA PHE A 90 4.21 -8.16 -22.04
C PHE A 90 5.01 -9.24 -21.28
N ILE A 91 4.88 -9.29 -19.95
CA ILE A 91 5.52 -10.31 -19.12
C ILE A 91 5.06 -11.72 -19.49
N LYS A 92 3.77 -11.90 -19.77
CA LYS A 92 3.19 -13.20 -20.18
C LYS A 92 3.51 -13.59 -21.62
N GLY A 93 4.14 -12.71 -22.42
CA GLY A 93 4.47 -12.95 -23.82
C GLY A 93 3.24 -12.98 -24.75
N LYS A 94 2.16 -12.29 -24.37
CA LYS A 94 0.93 -12.18 -25.15
C LYS A 94 0.85 -10.79 -25.77
N GLU A 95 1.61 -10.55 -26.83
CA GLU A 95 1.64 -9.25 -27.50
C GLU A 95 0.49 -9.04 -28.51
N THR A 96 -0.12 -10.12 -28.98
CA THR A 96 -1.27 -10.07 -29.90
C THR A 96 -2.51 -10.64 -29.25
N GLU A 97 -3.56 -9.83 -29.17
CA GLU A 97 -4.90 -10.32 -28.80
C GLU A 97 -5.53 -11.06 -29.99
N THR A 98 -5.95 -12.31 -29.78
CA THR A 98 -6.90 -12.97 -30.68
C THR A 98 -8.28 -12.33 -30.54
N ASP A 99 -9.12 -12.37 -31.59
CA ASP A 99 -10.47 -11.77 -31.51
C ASP A 99 -11.31 -12.36 -30.38
N LEU A 100 -11.06 -13.62 -30.01
CA LEU A 100 -11.68 -14.28 -28.85
C LEU A 100 -11.20 -13.68 -27.52
N GLU A 101 -9.90 -13.34 -27.41
CA GLU A 101 -9.34 -12.66 -26.24
C GLU A 101 -9.83 -11.22 -26.15
N LYS A 102 -10.07 -10.53 -27.28
CA LYS A 102 -10.71 -9.22 -27.32
C LYS A 102 -12.16 -9.30 -26.83
N ASP A 103 -12.92 -10.30 -27.25
CA ASP A 103 -14.31 -10.51 -26.82
C ASP A 103 -14.40 -10.90 -25.33
N ILE A 104 -13.49 -11.76 -24.86
CA ILE A 104 -13.37 -12.13 -23.44
C ILE A 104 -12.90 -10.92 -22.63
N ASN A 105 -11.90 -10.18 -23.12
CA ASN A 105 -11.45 -8.96 -22.46
C ASN A 105 -12.49 -7.86 -22.49
N GLN A 106 -13.26 -7.66 -23.57
CA GLN A 106 -14.40 -6.73 -23.60
C GLN A 106 -15.53 -7.14 -22.64
N LYS A 107 -15.75 -8.43 -22.43
CA LYS A 107 -16.74 -8.96 -21.47
C LYS A 107 -16.23 -8.99 -20.04
N LEU A 108 -14.91 -9.15 -19.84
CA LEU A 108 -14.23 -9.15 -18.54
C LEU A 108 -13.67 -7.78 -18.16
N VAL A 109 -13.39 -6.90 -19.10
CA VAL A 109 -13.04 -5.50 -18.84
C VAL A 109 -14.31 -4.75 -18.48
N LYS A 110 -14.78 -4.97 -17.26
CA LYS A 110 -15.34 -3.83 -16.54
C LYS A 110 -14.33 -2.70 -16.71
N LYS A 111 -14.78 -1.51 -17.17
CA LYS A 111 -13.97 -0.26 -17.11
C LYS A 111 -13.17 -0.32 -15.81
N PRO A 112 -11.84 -0.05 -15.83
CA PRO A 112 -11.07 -0.11 -14.59
C PRO A 112 -11.86 0.66 -13.53
N ASP A 113 -12.12 0.02 -12.41
CA ASP A 113 -12.88 0.62 -11.31
C ASP A 113 -12.21 1.89 -10.79
N PHE A 114 -10.98 2.14 -11.26
CA PHE A 114 -10.11 3.22 -10.86
C PHE A 114 -9.50 3.90 -12.08
N VAL A 115 -9.44 5.23 -12.03
CA VAL A 115 -8.66 6.06 -12.97
C VAL A 115 -7.32 6.35 -12.30
N GLU A 116 -6.23 6.11 -13.03
CA GLU A 116 -4.90 6.41 -12.55
C GLU A 116 -4.74 7.91 -12.30
N TYR A 117 -4.21 8.24 -11.13
CA TYR A 117 -3.88 9.61 -10.77
C TYR A 117 -2.45 9.94 -11.17
N ASP A 118 -2.19 11.19 -11.53
CA ASP A 118 -0.88 11.65 -12.00
C ASP A 118 0.22 11.45 -10.94
N ILE A 119 1.10 10.49 -11.21
CA ILE A 119 2.24 10.13 -10.36
C ILE A 119 3.23 11.30 -10.19
N LEU A 120 3.37 12.18 -11.19
CA LEU A 120 4.27 13.33 -11.10
C LEU A 120 3.76 14.34 -10.08
N THR A 121 2.44 14.50 -9.99
CA THR A 121 1.84 15.32 -8.95
C THR A 121 2.11 14.73 -7.56
N LEU A 122 1.97 13.41 -7.36
CA LEU A 122 2.29 12.78 -6.08
C LEU A 122 3.77 12.93 -5.71
N LYS A 123 4.68 12.72 -6.65
CA LYS A 123 6.13 12.95 -6.46
C LYS A 123 6.44 14.40 -6.07
N ARG A 124 5.82 15.37 -6.74
CA ARG A 124 5.97 16.78 -6.42
C ARG A 124 5.49 17.10 -5.00
N LEU A 125 4.31 16.59 -4.61
CA LEU A 125 3.78 16.77 -3.25
C LEU A 125 4.72 16.15 -2.19
N HIS A 126 5.31 14.99 -2.48
CA HIS A 126 6.30 14.36 -1.60
C HIS A 126 7.57 15.22 -1.46
N ASN A 127 8.10 15.75 -2.55
CA ASN A 127 9.27 16.65 -2.52
C ASN A 127 8.95 17.94 -1.74
N ASN A 128 7.74 18.48 -1.87
CA ASN A 128 7.30 19.64 -1.10
C ASN A 128 7.30 19.32 0.42
N LEU A 129 6.86 18.13 0.84
CA LEU A 129 6.97 17.70 2.23
C LEU A 129 8.43 17.72 2.70
N LEU A 130 9.33 17.12 1.91
CA LEU A 130 10.75 17.04 2.27
C LEU A 130 11.43 18.41 2.41
N SER A 131 10.88 19.43 1.77
CA SER A 131 11.39 20.82 1.78
C SER A 131 10.65 21.71 2.78
N SER A 132 9.54 21.28 3.38
CA SER A 132 8.70 22.09 4.27
C SER A 132 8.85 21.70 5.74
N ASP A 133 9.47 22.53 6.55
CA ASP A 133 9.55 22.29 7.99
C ASP A 133 8.16 22.32 8.65
N ARG A 134 7.25 23.15 8.13
CA ARG A 134 5.85 23.21 8.59
C ARG A 134 5.16 21.83 8.44
N ALA A 135 5.28 21.20 7.29
CA ALA A 135 4.67 19.90 7.03
C ALA A 135 5.37 18.77 7.82
N LYS A 136 6.72 18.82 7.93
CA LYS A 136 7.49 17.89 8.76
C LYS A 136 7.06 17.96 10.23
N ASN A 137 6.98 19.15 10.79
CA ASN A 137 6.55 19.39 12.17
C ASN A 137 5.12 18.86 12.41
N TYR A 138 4.22 19.02 11.43
CA TYR A 138 2.87 18.47 11.52
C TYR A 138 2.88 16.94 11.59
N PHE A 139 3.62 16.26 10.72
CA PHE A 139 3.72 14.79 10.79
C PHE A 139 4.39 14.31 12.07
N GLN A 140 5.40 15.02 12.57
CA GLN A 140 6.02 14.72 13.87
C GLN A 140 5.02 14.90 15.02
N TYR A 141 4.25 16.00 15.01
CA TYR A 141 3.16 16.21 15.97
C TYR A 141 2.13 15.07 15.92
N ARG A 142 1.83 14.56 14.72
CA ARG A 142 0.97 13.36 14.52
C ARG A 142 1.70 12.05 14.80
N LYS A 143 2.91 12.09 15.35
CA LYS A 143 3.75 10.92 15.70
C LYS A 143 4.04 10.02 14.49
N ILE A 144 4.05 10.57 13.27
CA ILE A 144 4.38 9.87 12.03
C ILE A 144 5.84 10.14 11.69
N ASN A 145 6.66 9.09 11.71
CA ASN A 145 8.10 9.18 11.53
C ASN A 145 8.52 9.30 10.06
N GLN A 146 9.77 9.68 9.83
CA GLN A 146 10.31 9.94 8.51
C GLN A 146 10.34 8.69 7.60
N SER A 147 10.52 7.49 8.17
CA SER A 147 10.47 6.25 7.38
C SER A 147 9.07 6.02 6.78
N SER A 148 8.02 6.37 7.52
CA SER A 148 6.63 6.35 7.02
C SER A 148 6.38 7.41 5.94
N TRP A 149 7.04 8.58 5.98
CA TRP A 149 6.88 9.58 4.92
C TRP A 149 7.29 9.00 3.56
N SER A 150 8.44 8.34 3.51
CA SER A 150 8.93 7.69 2.29
C SER A 150 8.12 6.46 1.92
N LYS A 151 7.83 5.57 2.89
CA LYS A 151 7.07 4.33 2.66
C LYS A 151 5.69 4.59 2.04
N PHE A 152 4.98 5.62 2.53
CA PHE A 152 3.64 5.97 2.06
C PHE A 152 3.64 7.11 1.03
N SER A 153 4.82 7.64 0.65
CA SER A 153 4.95 8.79 -0.25
C SER A 153 4.10 9.97 0.22
N LEU A 154 4.10 10.22 1.54
CA LEU A 154 3.34 11.32 2.12
C LEU A 154 3.81 12.64 1.51
N GLY A 155 2.90 13.59 1.39
CA GLY A 155 3.18 14.83 0.68
C GLY A 155 2.65 16.07 1.39
N TYR A 156 2.92 17.22 0.77
CA TYR A 156 2.42 18.51 1.20
C TYR A 156 2.04 19.39 0.01
N SER A 157 0.87 19.97 0.08
CA SER A 157 0.40 21.00 -0.85
C SER A 157 0.56 22.37 -0.20
N ASP A 158 1.59 23.10 -0.60
CA ASP A 158 1.86 24.47 -0.19
C ASP A 158 0.71 25.43 -0.57
N LYS A 159 0.16 25.24 -1.77
CA LYS A 159 -0.98 26.02 -2.26
C LYS A 159 -2.24 25.90 -1.39
N GLN A 160 -2.46 24.75 -0.76
CA GLN A 160 -3.66 24.47 0.04
C GLN A 160 -3.37 24.42 1.54
N ASP A 161 -2.11 24.51 1.94
CA ASP A 161 -1.61 24.29 3.30
C ASP A 161 -2.13 22.96 3.90
N MET A 162 -2.00 21.90 3.12
CA MET A 162 -2.49 20.58 3.47
C MET A 162 -1.40 19.52 3.33
N VAL A 163 -1.28 18.64 4.32
CA VAL A 163 -0.55 17.39 4.15
C VAL A 163 -1.40 16.41 3.33
N THR A 164 -0.75 15.56 2.54
CA THR A 164 -1.43 14.64 1.63
C THR A 164 -0.99 13.21 1.85
N VAL A 165 -1.93 12.29 1.81
CA VAL A 165 -1.73 10.85 1.91
C VAL A 165 -2.20 10.20 0.62
N PRO A 166 -1.30 9.67 -0.22
CA PRO A 166 -1.68 8.99 -1.46
C PRO A 166 -2.52 7.74 -1.20
N VAL A 167 -3.55 7.57 -2.01
CA VAL A 167 -4.44 6.41 -2.01
C VAL A 167 -4.20 5.60 -3.27
N HIS A 168 -4.12 4.28 -3.12
CA HIS A 168 -3.88 3.34 -4.21
C HIS A 168 -5.06 2.38 -4.36
N SER A 169 -5.28 1.89 -5.59
CA SER A 169 -6.16 0.76 -5.83
C SER A 169 -5.61 -0.52 -5.17
N PRO A 170 -6.40 -1.60 -5.02
CA PRO A 170 -5.90 -2.88 -4.52
C PRO A 170 -4.72 -3.44 -5.33
N GLU A 171 -4.59 -3.06 -6.61
CA GLU A 171 -3.50 -3.47 -7.50
C GLU A 171 -2.24 -2.60 -7.34
N GLY A 172 -2.33 -1.48 -6.62
CA GLY A 172 -1.21 -0.58 -6.36
C GLY A 172 -1.15 0.66 -7.27
N MET A 173 -2.17 0.85 -8.13
CA MET A 173 -2.25 2.03 -8.98
C MET A 173 -2.61 3.26 -8.13
N PRO A 174 -1.89 4.39 -8.22
CA PRO A 174 -2.28 5.62 -7.53
C PRO A 174 -3.62 6.13 -8.10
N ILE A 175 -4.57 6.42 -7.23
CA ILE A 175 -5.93 6.86 -7.60
C ILE A 175 -6.29 8.23 -7.03
N GLY A 176 -5.36 8.87 -6.35
CA GLY A 176 -5.50 10.20 -5.76
C GLY A 176 -4.89 10.29 -4.37
N PHE A 177 -5.34 11.26 -3.60
CA PHE A 177 -4.88 11.47 -2.23
C PHE A 177 -6.00 11.99 -1.32
N VAL A 178 -5.83 11.77 -0.04
CA VAL A 178 -6.55 12.44 1.04
C VAL A 178 -5.69 13.59 1.54
N GLY A 179 -6.21 14.81 1.52
CA GLY A 179 -5.58 16.01 2.09
C GLY A 179 -6.14 16.32 3.47
N ARG A 180 -5.29 16.79 4.38
CA ARG A 180 -5.67 17.27 5.71
C ARG A 180 -5.01 18.62 5.98
N SER A 181 -5.80 19.61 6.39
CA SER A 181 -5.29 20.92 6.79
C SER A 181 -4.36 20.80 7.99
N ILE A 182 -3.27 21.57 7.95
CA ILE A 182 -2.32 21.67 9.07
C ILE A 182 -2.93 22.45 10.24
N GLU A 183 -3.63 23.55 9.98
CA GLU A 183 -4.18 24.41 11.02
C GLU A 183 -5.63 24.08 11.41
N GLY A 184 -6.35 23.43 10.51
CA GLY A 184 -7.78 23.16 10.70
C GLY A 184 -8.12 21.69 10.87
N LYS A 185 -9.42 21.41 10.91
CA LYS A 185 -9.98 20.04 10.90
C LYS A 185 -10.44 19.62 9.50
N GLU A 186 -10.14 20.42 8.48
CA GLU A 186 -10.63 20.18 7.13
C GLU A 186 -9.92 19.01 6.45
N PHE A 187 -10.72 18.20 5.76
CA PHE A 187 -10.26 17.16 4.86
C PHE A 187 -10.63 17.53 3.42
N LYS A 188 -9.71 17.35 2.50
CA LYS A 188 -9.92 17.55 1.08
C LYS A 188 -9.37 16.33 0.32
N ASN A 189 -10.26 15.64 -0.35
CA ASN A 189 -9.86 14.52 -1.19
C ASN A 189 -9.68 14.97 -2.63
N THR A 190 -8.87 14.27 -3.39
CA THR A 190 -8.88 14.39 -4.85
C THR A 190 -10.33 14.28 -5.36
N PRO A 191 -10.79 15.20 -6.23
CA PRO A 191 -12.12 15.09 -6.83
C PRO A 191 -12.32 13.72 -7.50
N GLY A 192 -13.41 13.04 -7.19
CA GLY A 192 -13.72 11.72 -7.75
C GLY A 192 -12.93 10.56 -7.13
N LEU A 193 -12.16 10.76 -6.06
CA LEU A 193 -11.47 9.67 -5.35
C LEU A 193 -12.46 8.56 -4.96
N PRO A 194 -12.35 7.34 -5.50
CA PRO A 194 -13.30 6.26 -5.26
C PRO A 194 -13.03 5.54 -3.94
N LYS A 195 -12.95 6.29 -2.83
CA LYS A 195 -12.62 5.75 -1.51
C LYS A 195 -13.51 4.59 -1.07
N ALA A 196 -14.78 4.58 -1.50
CA ALA A 196 -15.71 3.50 -1.19
C ALA A 196 -15.40 2.17 -1.89
N LYS A 197 -14.48 2.15 -2.86
CA LYS A 197 -14.08 0.95 -3.62
C LYS A 197 -12.67 0.47 -3.29
N THR A 198 -12.01 1.07 -2.31
CA THR A 198 -10.66 0.69 -1.89
C THR A 198 -10.51 0.78 -0.38
N LEU A 199 -9.44 0.18 0.13
CA LEU A 199 -8.97 0.34 1.51
C LEU A 199 -7.56 0.93 1.43
N PHE A 200 -7.30 1.99 2.21
CA PHE A 200 -5.94 2.54 2.30
C PHE A 200 -4.95 1.46 2.75
N ASN A 201 -3.80 1.41 2.15
CA ASN A 201 -2.71 0.46 2.42
C ASN A 201 -2.98 -1.01 2.00
N LEU A 202 -4.14 -1.36 1.46
CA LEU A 202 -4.45 -2.74 1.05
C LEU A 202 -3.41 -3.31 0.07
N ASN A 203 -3.00 -2.52 -0.91
CA ASN A 203 -2.03 -2.92 -1.93
C ASN A 203 -0.70 -3.44 -1.35
N ARG A 204 -0.29 -2.96 -0.18
CA ARG A 204 0.98 -3.34 0.47
C ARG A 204 0.85 -4.55 1.39
N ILE A 205 -0.33 -4.79 1.96
CA ILE A 205 -0.52 -5.77 3.03
C ILE A 205 -1.49 -6.91 2.68
N LYS A 206 -1.99 -6.97 1.46
CA LYS A 206 -2.97 -8.01 1.01
C LYS A 206 -2.50 -9.46 1.15
N ALA A 207 -1.22 -9.69 1.45
CA ALA A 207 -0.64 -11.01 1.73
C ALA A 207 -0.45 -11.27 3.24
N ALA A 208 -0.90 -10.38 4.11
CA ALA A 208 -0.86 -10.59 5.55
C ALA A 208 -1.95 -11.57 5.98
N ASP A 209 -1.67 -12.42 6.95
CA ASP A 209 -2.64 -13.36 7.51
C ASP A 209 -3.69 -12.64 8.38
N ARG A 210 -3.27 -11.59 9.08
CA ARG A 210 -4.08 -10.77 9.99
C ARG A 210 -4.07 -9.32 9.51
N VAL A 211 -5.19 -8.62 9.65
CA VAL A 211 -5.30 -7.19 9.32
C VAL A 211 -6.00 -6.40 10.42
N TYR A 212 -5.48 -5.23 10.73
CA TYR A 212 -6.12 -4.23 11.58
C TYR A 212 -6.92 -3.25 10.73
N VAL A 213 -8.17 -3.00 11.08
CA VAL A 213 -9.07 -2.11 10.35
C VAL A 213 -9.37 -0.89 11.20
N VAL A 214 -9.04 0.28 10.67
CA VAL A 214 -9.25 1.60 11.30
C VAL A 214 -9.99 2.56 10.36
N GLU A 215 -10.38 3.72 10.86
CA GLU A 215 -11.12 4.70 10.07
C GLU A 215 -10.21 5.58 9.22
N SER A 216 -9.12 6.06 9.78
CA SER A 216 -8.28 7.04 9.12
C SER A 216 -6.96 6.47 8.57
N SER A 217 -6.45 7.07 7.51
CA SER A 217 -5.15 6.72 6.96
C SER A 217 -4.00 7.00 7.93
N PHE A 218 -4.14 7.99 8.81
CA PHE A 218 -3.14 8.31 9.81
C PHE A 218 -3.02 7.19 10.85
N ASP A 219 -4.15 6.64 11.31
CA ASP A 219 -4.17 5.53 12.27
C ASP A 219 -3.59 4.26 11.65
N ALA A 220 -3.92 3.98 10.38
CA ALA A 220 -3.30 2.86 9.67
C ALA A 220 -1.78 3.02 9.52
N ILE A 221 -1.27 4.23 9.28
CA ILE A 221 0.16 4.52 9.24
C ILE A 221 0.80 4.34 10.62
N ARG A 222 0.14 4.79 11.69
CA ARG A 222 0.61 4.63 13.07
C ARG A 222 0.74 3.16 13.47
N LEU A 223 -0.25 2.35 13.13
CA LEU A 223 -0.21 0.89 13.33
C LEU A 223 0.91 0.23 12.52
N ASP A 224 1.06 0.62 11.27
CA ASP A 224 2.12 0.11 10.40
C ASP A 224 3.53 0.45 10.91
N GLN A 225 3.72 1.61 11.56
CA GLN A 225 5.00 2.00 12.18
C GLN A 225 5.46 1.03 13.26
N VAL A 226 4.53 0.46 13.99
CA VAL A 226 4.84 -0.51 15.06
C VAL A 226 4.77 -1.97 14.57
N GLY A 227 4.59 -2.18 13.26
CA GLY A 227 4.64 -3.49 12.62
C GLY A 227 3.28 -4.17 12.46
N PHE A 228 2.17 -3.49 12.72
CA PHE A 228 0.82 -4.04 12.58
C PHE A 228 0.28 -3.79 11.17
N PRO A 229 -0.04 -4.85 10.39
CA PRO A 229 -0.59 -4.69 9.06
C PRO A 229 -1.99 -4.09 9.13
N ALA A 230 -2.13 -2.80 8.82
CA ALA A 230 -3.37 -2.06 8.96
C ALA A 230 -3.89 -1.48 7.64
N VAL A 231 -5.21 -1.48 7.48
CA VAL A 231 -5.95 -0.77 6.42
C VAL A 231 -6.87 0.28 7.02
N ALA A 232 -7.16 1.33 6.24
CA ALA A 232 -8.20 2.28 6.63
C ALA A 232 -9.34 2.34 5.62
N THR A 233 -10.57 2.53 6.15
CA THR A 233 -11.80 2.71 5.37
C THR A 233 -11.92 4.11 4.77
N LEU A 234 -11.05 5.05 5.18
CA LEU A 234 -11.06 6.46 4.78
C LEU A 234 -12.37 7.19 5.19
N GLY A 235 -12.84 6.86 6.36
CA GLY A 235 -14.00 7.42 7.04
C GLY A 235 -14.85 6.32 7.70
N ALA A 236 -15.68 6.70 8.67
CA ALA A 236 -16.49 5.78 9.46
C ALA A 236 -17.56 5.00 8.65
N ASN A 237 -17.92 5.48 7.47
CA ASN A 237 -18.97 4.86 6.67
C ASN A 237 -18.37 3.79 5.73
N VAL A 238 -18.21 2.56 6.25
CA VAL A 238 -17.69 1.43 5.47
C VAL A 238 -18.69 0.99 4.39
N SER A 239 -18.21 0.81 3.15
CA SER A 239 -19.02 0.36 2.02
C SER A 239 -19.08 -1.17 1.93
N ASN A 240 -20.06 -1.71 1.18
CA ASN A 240 -20.10 -3.15 0.90
C ASN A 240 -18.86 -3.60 0.08
N ALA A 241 -18.40 -2.79 -0.88
CA ALA A 241 -17.19 -3.11 -1.65
C ALA A 241 -15.93 -3.17 -0.76
N GLN A 242 -15.82 -2.31 0.25
CA GLN A 242 -14.73 -2.40 1.24
C GLN A 242 -14.83 -3.66 2.10
N ILE A 243 -16.04 -4.08 2.48
CA ILE A 243 -16.26 -5.34 3.20
C ILE A 243 -15.89 -6.55 2.33
N GLU A 244 -16.26 -6.53 1.05
CA GLU A 244 -15.86 -7.57 0.08
C GLU A 244 -14.33 -7.64 -0.08
N LEU A 245 -13.62 -6.51 -0.07
CA LEU A 245 -12.16 -6.49 -0.07
C LEU A 245 -11.58 -7.12 1.20
N LEU A 246 -12.11 -6.78 2.37
CA LEU A 246 -11.69 -7.41 3.62
C LEU A 246 -11.91 -8.93 3.58
N GLN A 247 -13.08 -9.37 3.14
CA GLN A 247 -13.44 -10.79 3.01
C GLN A 247 -12.54 -11.55 2.03
N LYS A 248 -12.17 -10.88 0.92
CA LYS A 248 -11.37 -11.47 -0.16
C LYS A 248 -9.92 -11.70 0.26
N TYR A 249 -9.33 -10.77 1.02
CA TYR A 249 -7.89 -10.78 1.26
C TYR A 249 -7.48 -11.26 2.64
N PHE A 250 -8.38 -11.27 3.64
CA PHE A 250 -8.01 -11.56 5.03
C PHE A 250 -8.92 -12.59 5.68
N ASN A 251 -8.32 -13.51 6.43
CA ASN A 251 -9.03 -14.47 7.26
C ASN A 251 -9.24 -13.94 8.69
N ASN A 252 -8.27 -13.20 9.22
CA ASN A 252 -8.28 -12.64 10.57
C ASN A 252 -8.38 -11.12 10.50
N ILE A 253 -9.51 -10.56 10.89
CA ILE A 253 -9.82 -9.12 10.82
C ILE A 253 -10.00 -8.59 12.23
N ILE A 254 -9.18 -7.63 12.63
CA ILE A 254 -9.23 -6.98 13.93
C ILE A 254 -9.67 -5.52 13.73
N ILE A 255 -10.80 -5.15 14.28
CA ILE A 255 -11.29 -3.77 14.22
C ILE A 255 -10.78 -2.99 15.42
N ILE A 256 -10.20 -1.82 15.15
CA ILE A 256 -9.93 -0.79 16.15
C ILE A 256 -10.69 0.46 15.71
N ALA A 257 -11.89 0.63 16.26
CA ALA A 257 -12.75 1.76 15.92
C ALA A 257 -12.50 2.92 16.89
N ASP A 258 -12.71 4.14 16.40
CA ASP A 258 -12.69 5.34 17.22
C ASP A 258 -13.72 5.24 18.34
N ASN A 259 -13.45 5.86 19.50
CA ASN A 259 -14.34 5.86 20.64
C ASN A 259 -15.49 6.88 20.48
N ASP A 260 -16.20 6.79 19.36
CA ASP A 260 -17.38 7.60 19.06
C ASP A 260 -18.52 6.78 18.42
N GLU A 261 -19.66 7.40 18.17
CA GLU A 261 -20.83 6.74 17.59
C GLU A 261 -20.55 6.24 16.16
N ALA A 262 -19.79 6.98 15.38
CA ALA A 262 -19.46 6.65 14.01
C ALA A 262 -18.59 5.39 13.93
N GLY A 263 -17.57 5.26 14.78
CA GLY A 263 -16.76 4.05 14.93
C GLY A 263 -17.60 2.85 15.42
N GLY A 264 -18.54 3.08 16.30
CA GLY A 264 -19.52 2.07 16.71
C GLY A 264 -20.34 1.51 15.54
N ASN A 265 -20.81 2.36 14.65
CA ASN A 265 -21.57 1.98 13.46
C ASN A 265 -20.72 1.22 12.44
N MET A 266 -19.47 1.65 12.19
CA MET A 266 -18.51 0.93 11.35
C MET A 266 -18.28 -0.50 11.86
N LYS A 267 -17.96 -0.63 13.14
CA LYS A 267 -17.75 -1.91 13.82
C LYS A 267 -18.94 -2.84 13.65
N LYS A 268 -20.15 -2.38 13.99
CA LYS A 268 -21.39 -3.15 13.87
C LYS A 268 -21.58 -3.69 12.45
N LYS A 269 -21.44 -2.84 11.43
CA LYS A 269 -21.64 -3.21 10.04
C LYS A 269 -20.64 -4.27 9.55
N ILE A 270 -19.36 -4.18 9.94
CA ILE A 270 -18.35 -5.17 9.57
C ILE A 270 -18.62 -6.51 10.25
N ILE A 271 -18.96 -6.51 11.56
CA ILE A 271 -19.29 -7.72 12.31
C ILE A 271 -20.51 -8.42 11.72
N GLU A 272 -21.58 -7.70 11.39
CA GLU A 272 -22.80 -8.26 10.79
C GLU A 272 -22.52 -8.98 9.46
N LYS A 273 -21.54 -8.54 8.70
CA LYS A 273 -21.23 -9.10 7.37
C LYS A 273 -20.18 -10.21 7.41
N LEU A 274 -19.21 -10.13 8.30
CA LEU A 274 -18.04 -11.03 8.29
C LEU A 274 -18.01 -12.02 9.48
N GLY A 275 -18.86 -11.79 10.48
CA GLY A 275 -19.11 -12.76 11.56
C GLY A 275 -17.86 -13.17 12.33
N SER A 276 -17.61 -14.46 12.42
CA SER A 276 -16.53 -15.07 13.21
C SER A 276 -15.10 -14.74 12.74
N ARG A 277 -14.94 -14.12 11.57
CA ARG A 277 -13.61 -13.64 11.10
C ARG A 277 -13.18 -12.34 11.77
N VAL A 278 -14.07 -11.71 12.55
CA VAL A 278 -13.87 -10.38 13.10
C VAL A 278 -13.67 -10.46 14.60
N SER A 279 -12.58 -9.85 15.05
CA SER A 279 -12.32 -9.54 16.45
C SER A 279 -12.30 -8.03 16.66
N VAL A 280 -12.48 -7.56 17.88
CA VAL A 280 -12.51 -6.14 18.19
C VAL A 280 -11.55 -5.84 19.33
N ILE A 281 -10.67 -4.87 19.10
CA ILE A 281 -9.93 -4.22 20.18
C ILE A 281 -10.68 -2.95 20.57
N GLN A 282 -11.08 -2.86 21.81
CA GLN A 282 -11.70 -1.66 22.35
C GLN A 282 -10.61 -0.75 22.93
N LEU A 283 -10.49 0.46 22.40
CA LEU A 283 -9.60 1.46 22.95
C LEU A 283 -10.00 1.85 24.36
N ASN A 284 -9.02 2.11 25.23
CA ASN A 284 -9.26 2.72 26.52
C ASN A 284 -9.96 4.08 26.34
N LYS A 285 -10.86 4.44 27.24
CA LYS A 285 -11.66 5.69 27.17
C LYS A 285 -10.81 6.96 27.18
N GLU A 286 -9.55 6.89 27.62
CA GLU A 286 -8.60 8.00 27.60
C GLU A 286 -8.13 8.37 26.17
N TYR A 287 -8.20 7.42 25.22
CA TYR A 287 -7.82 7.63 23.82
C TYR A 287 -9.07 7.74 22.96
N LYS A 288 -9.11 8.76 22.11
CA LYS A 288 -10.18 8.88 21.12
C LYS A 288 -9.95 7.92 19.94
N ASP A 289 -8.73 7.89 19.44
CA ASP A 289 -8.28 7.11 18.28
C ASP A 289 -6.82 6.66 18.48
N ILE A 290 -6.27 5.88 17.53
CA ILE A 290 -4.88 5.43 17.53
C ILE A 290 -3.90 6.61 17.45
N GLY A 291 -4.28 7.73 16.84
CA GLY A 291 -3.45 8.91 16.72
C GLY A 291 -3.08 9.55 18.07
N ASP A 292 -3.92 9.36 19.09
CA ASP A 292 -3.66 9.88 20.45
C ASP A 292 -2.60 9.06 21.19
N MET A 293 -2.41 7.78 20.83
CA MET A 293 -1.54 6.83 21.52
C MET A 293 -0.06 7.02 21.14
N ASP A 294 0.85 6.67 22.04
CA ASP A 294 2.26 6.48 21.71
C ASP A 294 2.52 5.06 21.14
N ASP A 295 3.72 4.84 20.59
CA ASP A 295 4.07 3.57 19.95
C ASP A 295 4.04 2.39 20.93
N LYS A 296 4.43 2.61 22.19
CA LYS A 296 4.41 1.58 23.24
C LYS A 296 2.97 1.18 23.59
N SER A 297 2.11 2.15 23.79
CA SER A 297 0.68 1.90 24.07
C SER A 297 -0.02 1.17 22.92
N ILE A 298 0.35 1.47 21.65
CA ILE A 298 -0.17 0.73 20.50
C ILE A 298 0.32 -0.73 20.52
N GLN A 299 1.60 -0.98 20.81
CA GLN A 299 2.14 -2.35 20.91
C GLN A 299 1.48 -3.17 22.03
N GLU A 300 1.14 -2.52 23.14
CA GLU A 300 0.45 -3.15 24.26
C GLU A 300 -0.98 -3.60 23.93
N LEU A 301 -1.65 -2.98 22.94
CA LEU A 301 -2.98 -3.41 22.49
C LEU A 301 -2.98 -4.85 21.96
N GLU A 302 -1.98 -5.24 21.18
CA GLU A 302 -1.90 -6.61 20.65
C GLU A 302 -1.63 -7.62 21.76
N TYR A 303 -0.72 -7.30 22.67
CA TYR A 303 -0.42 -8.17 23.81
C TYR A 303 -1.66 -8.43 24.69
N GLN A 304 -2.45 -7.41 24.96
CA GLN A 304 -3.69 -7.53 25.74
C GLN A 304 -4.74 -8.36 24.99
N PHE A 305 -4.84 -8.19 23.68
CA PHE A 305 -5.76 -8.92 22.82
C PHE A 305 -5.41 -10.42 22.77
N ASP A 306 -4.15 -10.77 22.51
CA ASP A 306 -3.70 -12.16 22.45
C ASP A 306 -3.86 -12.86 23.82
N LYS A 307 -3.61 -12.15 24.93
CA LYS A 307 -3.81 -12.66 26.27
C LYS A 307 -5.30 -12.92 26.57
N SER A 308 -6.20 -12.08 26.08
CA SER A 308 -7.65 -12.27 26.24
C SER A 308 -8.15 -13.50 25.50
N ILE A 309 -7.67 -13.75 24.28
CA ILE A 309 -8.01 -14.96 23.51
C ILE A 309 -7.51 -16.21 24.22
N LEU A 310 -6.27 -16.21 24.71
CA LEU A 310 -5.70 -17.36 25.44
C LEU A 310 -6.50 -17.66 26.73
N SER A 311 -7.02 -16.64 27.41
CA SER A 311 -7.86 -16.83 28.60
C SER A 311 -9.25 -17.39 28.31
N MET A 312 -9.74 -17.27 27.06
CA MET A 312 -11.03 -17.85 26.62
C MET A 312 -10.89 -19.31 26.16
N LEU A 313 -9.67 -19.76 25.87
CA LEU A 313 -9.37 -21.12 25.41
C LEU A 313 -8.99 -22.08 26.54
N ASN A 314 -8.73 -21.55 27.76
CA ASN A 314 -8.47 -22.31 29.00
C ASN A 314 -9.69 -22.30 29.91
#